data_bb7aa6f4931db6425d1799af291ae79a
#
_entry.id   bb7aa6f4931db6425d1799af291ae79a
#
_cell.length_a   1.000
_cell.length_b   1.000
_cell.length_c   1.000
_cell.angle_alpha   90.00
_cell.angle_beta   90.00
_cell.angle_gamma   90.00
#
_symmetry.space_group_name_H-M   'P 1'
#
loop_
_entity.id
_entity.type
_entity.pdbx_description
1 polymer ?
#
loop_
_entity_poly.entity_id
_entity_poly.type
_entity_poly.pdbx_seq_one_letter_code
_entity_poly.pdbx_strand_id
1 'polypeptide(L)'
;MRAAPRAGPAAAAAVTERLVKRRLLIALLSLAALRAGHAGVLPEDRADVLLHSYDGGGVTIQGPSLLVRKQFAQKFSVSANHYIDRVSSASIDVVTTASPYDEERTQHSVGLDYLHDRWMMNIGLSKSEENDYTAETFSFGVSQDIFGDLTTVSLGYSLGNDTVSRRGDAIFGDTVERQQYRLGLSQILTKNLLLGLSFETITDEGFLNNPYRQVRYRDTTTPQGYSYEREIYPRTRSSDAGALRLRYYLPWRAALHTEFRQYADTWDIQADTFELGYTHPIESGWTFEGKVRSYSQTKADFYSDLFARSQFQNFMARDKELSTFSSQTIRLGGSYDIVRGGWKFVERGTVNVIVDHMMFDYEDFRDLRGTGIVPGSEPLYTFDANVVQVFVSFWF
;
A
#
# COMPACT_ATOMS: atom_id res chain seq x y z
N MET A 1 50.16 31.54 -3.17
CA MET A 1 48.84 31.29 -3.79
C MET A 1 48.32 29.94 -3.31
N ARG A 2 47.33 29.90 -2.40
CA ARG A 2 46.67 28.69 -1.94
C ARG A 2 45.42 28.49 -2.82
N ALA A 3 45.33 27.35 -3.49
CA ALA A 3 44.15 26.96 -4.28
C ALA A 3 42.99 26.62 -3.34
N ALA A 4 41.79 27.16 -3.62
CA ALA A 4 40.57 26.84 -2.91
C ALA A 4 40.12 25.39 -3.22
N PRO A 5 39.53 24.66 -2.27
CA PRO A 5 39.06 23.30 -2.52
C PRO A 5 37.83 23.32 -3.46
N ARG A 6 37.89 22.52 -4.52
CA ARG A 6 36.75 22.28 -5.42
C ARG A 6 35.68 21.48 -4.64
N ALA A 7 34.47 22.01 -4.59
CA ALA A 7 33.32 21.30 -4.06
C ALA A 7 33.08 20.01 -4.85
N GLY A 8 32.94 18.89 -4.14
CA GLY A 8 32.73 17.58 -4.76
C GLY A 8 31.31 17.43 -5.36
N PRO A 9 31.10 16.43 -6.24
CA PRO A 9 29.82 16.23 -6.96
C PRO A 9 28.59 16.06 -6.06
N ALA A 10 28.75 15.58 -4.84
CA ALA A 10 27.67 15.46 -3.86
C ALA A 10 27.10 16.83 -3.40
N ALA A 11 27.94 17.87 -3.29
CA ALA A 11 27.47 19.21 -2.93
C ALA A 11 26.68 19.88 -4.07
N ALA A 12 27.04 19.60 -5.32
CA ALA A 12 26.31 20.10 -6.49
C ALA A 12 24.93 19.44 -6.63
N ALA A 13 24.81 18.14 -6.36
CA ALA A 13 23.54 17.41 -6.37
C ALA A 13 22.57 17.94 -5.30
N ALA A 14 23.04 18.17 -4.06
CA ALA A 14 22.22 18.71 -2.98
C ALA A 14 21.72 20.14 -3.23
N VAL A 15 22.51 20.97 -3.94
CA VAL A 15 22.10 22.34 -4.32
C VAL A 15 21.06 22.30 -5.43
N THR A 16 21.19 21.40 -6.40
CA THR A 16 20.22 21.24 -7.48
C THR A 16 18.88 20.72 -6.96
N GLU A 17 18.90 19.79 -6.04
CA GLU A 17 17.69 19.23 -5.39
C GLU A 17 16.94 20.30 -4.57
N ARG A 18 17.64 21.14 -3.81
CA ARG A 18 17.03 22.27 -3.08
C ARG A 18 16.43 23.33 -4.01
N LEU A 19 17.05 23.57 -5.15
CA LEU A 19 16.54 24.52 -6.16
C LEU A 19 15.29 24.00 -6.88
N VAL A 20 15.23 22.71 -7.17
CA VAL A 20 14.05 22.05 -7.77
C VAL A 20 12.89 22.05 -6.77
N LYS A 21 13.11 21.64 -5.51
CA LYS A 21 12.10 21.69 -4.44
C LYS A 21 11.56 23.11 -4.22
N ARG A 22 12.41 24.13 -4.25
CA ARG A 22 12.00 25.53 -4.10
C ARG A 22 11.22 26.08 -5.30
N ARG A 23 11.55 25.67 -6.52
CA ARG A 23 10.83 26.06 -7.74
C ARG A 23 9.46 25.37 -7.83
N LEU A 24 9.35 24.11 -7.42
CA LEU A 24 8.07 23.39 -7.29
C LEU A 24 7.16 24.07 -6.26
N LEU A 25 7.69 24.46 -5.10
CA LEU A 25 6.91 25.16 -4.05
C LEU A 25 6.41 26.52 -4.52
N ILE A 26 7.20 27.28 -5.29
CA ILE A 26 6.82 28.58 -5.84
C ILE A 26 5.77 28.42 -6.97
N ALA A 27 5.90 27.41 -7.82
CA ALA A 27 4.90 27.09 -8.84
C ALA A 27 3.55 26.68 -8.22
N LEU A 28 3.57 25.95 -7.11
CA LEU A 28 2.39 25.57 -6.33
C LEU A 28 1.69 26.78 -5.68
N LEU A 29 2.47 27.73 -5.14
CA LEU A 29 1.92 28.95 -4.54
C LEU A 29 1.34 29.92 -5.58
N SER A 30 1.82 29.90 -6.83
CA SER A 30 1.29 30.72 -7.90
C SER A 30 -0.01 30.18 -8.52
N LEU A 31 -0.31 28.88 -8.42
CA LEU A 31 -1.60 28.31 -8.79
C LEU A 31 -2.73 28.73 -7.82
N ALA A 32 -2.39 29.15 -6.61
CA ALA A 32 -3.34 29.55 -5.57
C ALA A 32 -4.15 30.83 -5.86
N ALA A 33 -3.87 31.54 -6.95
CA ALA A 33 -4.43 32.87 -7.21
C ALA A 33 -5.68 32.90 -8.11
N LEU A 34 -6.19 31.76 -8.57
CA LEU A 34 -7.36 31.72 -9.47
C LEU A 34 -8.68 31.59 -8.66
N ARG A 35 -9.36 32.71 -8.48
CA ARG A 35 -10.69 32.77 -7.85
C ARG A 35 -11.79 32.55 -8.88
N ALA A 36 -12.60 31.51 -8.75
CA ALA A 36 -13.97 31.42 -9.28
C ALA A 36 -14.75 30.33 -8.52
N GLY A 37 -15.86 30.70 -7.94
CA GLY A 37 -16.56 29.92 -6.93
C GLY A 37 -17.37 28.73 -7.48
N HIS A 38 -17.08 27.57 -6.98
CA HIS A 38 -17.96 26.44 -6.69
C HIS A 38 -17.39 25.75 -5.46
N ALA A 39 -18.23 25.17 -4.61
CA ALA A 39 -17.80 24.62 -3.33
C ALA A 39 -17.30 23.18 -3.53
N GLY A 40 -16.08 22.88 -3.14
CA GLY A 40 -15.65 21.53 -2.84
C GLY A 40 -16.57 20.92 -1.76
N VAL A 41 -16.67 19.60 -1.67
CA VAL A 41 -17.54 18.92 -0.72
C VAL A 41 -16.70 18.21 0.33
N LEU A 42 -16.95 18.52 1.61
CA LEU A 42 -16.35 17.75 2.71
C LEU A 42 -16.82 16.28 2.67
N PRO A 43 -15.99 15.35 3.13
CA PRO A 43 -16.40 13.96 3.31
C PRO A 43 -17.59 13.86 4.27
N GLU A 44 -18.63 13.08 3.89
CA GLU A 44 -19.88 12.93 4.65
C GLU A 44 -19.67 12.41 6.08
N ASP A 45 -20.53 12.84 6.99
CA ASP A 45 -20.63 12.33 8.36
C ASP A 45 -20.99 10.83 8.32
N ARG A 46 -20.15 9.99 8.90
CA ARG A 46 -20.37 8.55 8.78
C ARG A 46 -19.64 7.76 9.86
N ALA A 47 -20.20 6.59 10.17
CA ALA A 47 -19.55 5.55 10.96
C ALA A 47 -19.52 4.24 10.16
N ASP A 48 -18.35 3.61 10.11
CA ASP A 48 -18.13 2.31 9.44
C ASP A 48 -17.61 1.31 10.46
N VAL A 49 -18.20 0.11 10.46
CA VAL A 49 -17.68 -1.06 11.19
C VAL A 49 -17.32 -2.11 10.16
N LEU A 50 -16.07 -2.53 10.12
CA LEU A 50 -15.55 -3.55 9.24
C LEU A 50 -15.11 -4.78 10.04
N LEU A 51 -15.43 -5.95 9.52
CA LEU A 51 -14.81 -7.23 9.85
C LEU A 51 -14.12 -7.76 8.61
N HIS A 52 -12.87 -8.14 8.73
CA HIS A 52 -12.11 -8.72 7.62
C HIS A 52 -11.46 -10.02 8.02
N SER A 53 -11.26 -10.88 7.05
CA SER A 53 -10.52 -12.13 7.16
C SER A 53 -9.72 -12.38 5.91
N TYR A 54 -8.44 -12.69 6.04
CA TYR A 54 -7.56 -13.21 5.02
C TYR A 54 -7.14 -14.62 5.42
N ASP A 55 -7.16 -15.55 4.48
CA ASP A 55 -6.65 -16.91 4.64
C ASP A 55 -5.95 -17.36 3.36
N GLY A 56 -4.65 -17.63 3.42
CA GLY A 56 -3.86 -18.08 2.29
C GLY A 56 -2.36 -18.16 2.56
N GLY A 57 -1.67 -19.06 1.84
CA GLY A 57 -0.24 -19.24 1.97
C GLY A 57 0.24 -19.68 3.37
N GLY A 58 -0.65 -20.23 4.21
CA GLY A 58 -0.38 -20.56 5.61
C GLY A 58 -0.43 -19.37 6.57
N VAL A 59 -1.03 -18.25 6.15
CA VAL A 59 -1.26 -17.07 6.99
C VAL A 59 -2.76 -16.83 7.11
N THR A 60 -3.25 -16.62 8.33
CA THR A 60 -4.61 -16.17 8.60
C THR A 60 -4.54 -14.81 9.31
N ILE A 61 -5.27 -13.81 8.81
CA ILE A 61 -5.38 -12.49 9.42
C ILE A 61 -6.84 -12.17 9.59
N GLN A 62 -7.24 -11.74 10.79
CA GLN A 62 -8.62 -11.38 11.09
C GLN A 62 -8.67 -10.19 12.03
N GLY A 63 -9.66 -9.32 11.86
CA GLY A 63 -9.86 -8.26 12.82
C GLY A 63 -11.01 -7.32 12.51
N PRO A 64 -11.40 -6.50 13.50
CA PRO A 64 -12.34 -5.41 13.34
C PRO A 64 -11.65 -4.09 12.98
N SER A 65 -12.39 -3.21 12.31
CA SER A 65 -12.07 -1.80 12.19
C SER A 65 -13.31 -0.94 12.46
N LEU A 66 -13.10 0.18 13.13
CA LEU A 66 -14.12 1.20 13.38
C LEU A 66 -13.60 2.54 12.89
N LEU A 67 -14.31 3.14 11.94
CA LEU A 67 -14.09 4.52 11.48
C LEU A 67 -15.29 5.38 11.87
N VAL A 68 -15.03 6.55 12.44
CA VAL A 68 -16.05 7.59 12.67
C VAL A 68 -15.55 8.89 12.06
N ARG A 69 -16.45 9.60 11.37
CA ARG A 69 -16.19 10.90 10.76
C ARG A 69 -17.31 11.87 11.06
N LYS A 70 -16.94 13.11 11.41
CA LYS A 70 -17.88 14.18 11.70
C LYS A 70 -17.42 15.52 11.14
N GLN A 71 -18.35 16.22 10.48
CA GLN A 71 -18.15 17.57 9.99
C GLN A 71 -18.44 18.61 11.07
N PHE A 72 -17.73 19.75 10.99
CA PHE A 72 -17.93 20.91 11.87
C PHE A 72 -17.86 22.19 11.06
N ALA A 73 -18.73 23.13 11.42
CA ALA A 73 -18.77 24.48 10.84
C ALA A 73 -18.77 24.51 9.29
N GLN A 74 -19.22 23.46 8.64
CA GLN A 74 -19.28 23.33 7.16
C GLN A 74 -17.92 23.47 6.45
N LYS A 75 -16.83 23.46 7.19
CA LYS A 75 -15.45 23.66 6.68
C LYS A 75 -14.47 22.63 7.15
N PHE A 76 -14.78 21.91 8.21
CA PHE A 76 -13.89 20.92 8.81
C PHE A 76 -14.57 19.56 8.86
N SER A 77 -13.80 18.51 8.65
CA SER A 77 -14.20 17.12 8.93
C SER A 77 -13.10 16.44 9.74
N VAL A 78 -13.47 15.87 10.87
CA VAL A 78 -12.56 15.09 11.72
C VAL A 78 -12.90 13.61 11.58
N SER A 79 -11.89 12.78 11.43
CA SER A 79 -12.04 11.32 11.40
C SER A 79 -11.15 10.66 12.43
N ALA A 80 -11.62 9.56 13.01
CA ALA A 80 -10.85 8.68 13.87
C ALA A 80 -11.08 7.23 13.42
N ASN A 81 -10.02 6.45 13.36
CA ASN A 81 -10.07 5.03 13.02
C ASN A 81 -9.31 4.22 14.06
N HIS A 82 -9.88 3.08 14.42
CA HIS A 82 -9.27 2.04 15.23
C HIS A 82 -9.33 0.73 14.46
N TYR A 83 -8.19 0.06 14.29
CA TYR A 83 -8.05 -1.12 13.48
C TYR A 83 -7.21 -2.17 14.21
N ILE A 84 -7.65 -3.41 14.20
CA ILE A 84 -6.94 -4.54 14.81
C ILE A 84 -6.77 -5.63 13.76
N ASP A 85 -5.55 -6.19 13.69
CA ASP A 85 -5.24 -7.42 12.99
C ASP A 85 -4.74 -8.46 14.00
N ARG A 86 -5.30 -9.65 13.97
CA ARG A 86 -4.75 -10.85 14.62
C ARG A 86 -4.19 -11.74 13.54
N VAL A 87 -2.88 -11.93 13.56
CA VAL A 87 -2.11 -12.68 12.58
C VAL A 87 -1.68 -13.99 13.17
N SER A 88 -2.14 -15.10 12.59
CA SER A 88 -1.59 -16.43 12.85
C SER A 88 -0.80 -16.86 11.62
N SER A 89 0.48 -17.14 11.77
CA SER A 89 1.36 -17.42 10.64
C SER A 89 2.08 -18.76 10.78
N ALA A 90 1.80 -19.62 9.81
CA ALA A 90 2.52 -20.84 9.49
C ALA A 90 2.94 -20.83 8.00
N SER A 91 3.30 -19.66 7.47
CA SER A 91 3.73 -19.49 6.08
C SER A 91 4.95 -20.37 5.77
N ILE A 92 5.22 -20.60 4.48
CA ILE A 92 6.35 -21.46 4.05
C ILE A 92 7.69 -20.98 4.62
N ASP A 93 7.90 -19.68 4.74
CA ASP A 93 9.13 -19.11 5.32
C ASP A 93 9.23 -19.44 6.81
N VAL A 94 8.11 -19.34 7.53
CA VAL A 94 8.04 -19.64 8.96
C VAL A 94 8.25 -21.13 9.22
N VAL A 95 7.53 -22.03 8.55
CA VAL A 95 7.65 -23.48 8.80
C VAL A 95 8.98 -24.07 8.39
N THR A 96 9.74 -23.42 7.50
CA THR A 96 11.05 -23.89 7.05
C THR A 96 12.21 -23.33 7.86
N THR A 97 12.06 -22.18 8.54
CA THR A 97 13.15 -21.49 9.24
C THR A 97 12.84 -21.13 10.69
N ALA A 98 11.57 -21.19 11.12
CA ALA A 98 11.11 -20.80 12.44
C ALA A 98 9.92 -21.67 12.91
N SER A 99 9.30 -21.30 14.01
CA SER A 99 8.04 -21.89 14.50
C SER A 99 6.85 -21.00 14.13
N PRO A 100 5.65 -21.57 13.89
CA PRO A 100 4.41 -20.79 13.76
C PRO A 100 4.22 -19.83 14.92
N TYR A 101 3.66 -18.65 14.66
CA TYR A 101 3.47 -17.61 15.65
C TYR A 101 2.10 -16.94 15.49
N ASP A 102 1.64 -16.34 16.59
CA ASP A 102 0.48 -15.47 16.64
C ASP A 102 0.91 -14.07 17.05
N GLU A 103 0.38 -13.06 16.39
CA GLU A 103 0.68 -11.66 16.62
C GLU A 103 -0.58 -10.80 16.52
N GLU A 104 -0.61 -9.71 17.28
CA GLU A 104 -1.68 -8.72 17.20
C GLU A 104 -1.06 -7.36 16.81
N ARG A 105 -1.61 -6.76 15.77
CA ARG A 105 -1.32 -5.41 15.34
C ARG A 105 -2.49 -4.51 15.66
N THR A 106 -2.24 -3.41 16.37
CA THR A 106 -3.23 -2.38 16.65
C THR A 106 -2.83 -1.07 15.99
N GLN A 107 -3.76 -0.47 15.26
CA GLN A 107 -3.53 0.83 14.62
C GLN A 107 -4.61 1.84 15.03
N HIS A 108 -4.16 3.04 15.37
CA HIS A 108 -4.99 4.22 15.58
C HIS A 108 -4.63 5.29 14.56
N SER A 109 -5.65 5.95 14.01
CA SER A 109 -5.43 7.11 13.16
C SER A 109 -6.45 8.20 13.41
N VAL A 110 -6.00 9.45 13.24
CA VAL A 110 -6.84 10.65 13.31
C VAL A 110 -6.55 11.49 12.08
N GLY A 111 -7.62 12.01 11.47
CA GLY A 111 -7.56 12.87 10.30
C GLY A 111 -8.35 14.15 10.50
N LEU A 112 -7.86 15.25 9.92
CA LEU A 112 -8.53 16.53 9.82
C LEU A 112 -8.55 16.96 8.36
N ASP A 113 -9.74 17.15 7.83
CA ASP A 113 -9.95 17.78 6.51
C ASP A 113 -10.43 19.22 6.71
N TYR A 114 -9.89 20.14 5.93
CA TYR A 114 -10.28 21.56 5.89
C TYR A 114 -10.63 21.96 4.47
N LEU A 115 -11.85 22.44 4.30
CA LEU A 115 -12.39 22.94 3.04
C LEU A 115 -12.38 24.46 3.01
N HIS A 116 -11.74 25.05 2.02
CA HIS A 116 -11.78 26.48 1.74
C HIS A 116 -12.01 26.71 0.24
N ASP A 117 -13.20 27.19 -0.10
CA ASP A 117 -13.65 27.36 -1.48
C ASP A 117 -13.50 26.04 -2.28
N ARG A 118 -12.52 25.97 -3.19
CA ARG A 118 -12.18 24.80 -4.03
C ARG A 118 -10.98 24.03 -3.55
N TRP A 119 -10.43 24.39 -2.39
CA TRP A 119 -9.29 23.73 -1.80
C TRP A 119 -9.73 22.78 -0.70
N MET A 120 -9.29 21.55 -0.80
CA MET A 120 -9.35 20.60 0.30
C MET A 120 -7.94 20.35 0.81
N MET A 121 -7.71 20.58 2.09
CA MET A 121 -6.47 20.26 2.79
C MET A 121 -6.76 19.15 3.78
N ASN A 122 -5.87 18.18 3.88
CA ASN A 122 -5.96 17.12 4.87
C ASN A 122 -4.66 16.95 5.65
N ILE A 123 -4.79 16.67 6.93
CA ILE A 123 -3.69 16.28 7.82
C ILE A 123 -4.11 14.96 8.46
N GLY A 124 -3.18 14.02 8.53
CA GLY A 124 -3.39 12.73 9.17
C GLY A 124 -2.23 12.36 10.08
N LEU A 125 -2.56 11.71 11.18
CA LEU A 125 -1.62 11.07 12.10
C LEU A 125 -2.06 9.62 12.27
N SER A 126 -1.13 8.68 12.20
CA SER A 126 -1.40 7.28 12.53
C SER A 126 -0.26 6.69 13.33
N LYS A 127 -0.62 5.76 14.21
CA LYS A 127 0.30 4.92 14.97
C LYS A 127 -0.16 3.48 14.87
N SER A 128 0.77 2.58 14.51
CA SER A 128 0.57 1.14 14.47
C SER A 128 1.59 0.47 15.38
N GLU A 129 1.14 -0.48 16.20
CA GLU A 129 1.96 -1.18 17.18
C GLU A 129 1.80 -2.68 17.00
N GLU A 130 2.92 -3.37 16.90
CA GLU A 130 3.10 -4.81 16.96
C GLU A 130 4.10 -5.14 18.08
N ASN A 131 4.37 -6.42 18.34
CA ASN A 131 5.28 -6.83 19.40
C ASN A 131 6.72 -6.33 19.20
N ASP A 132 7.15 -6.18 17.95
CA ASP A 132 8.54 -5.87 17.57
C ASP A 132 8.64 -4.78 16.50
N TYR A 133 7.51 -4.16 16.14
CA TYR A 133 7.44 -3.09 15.17
C TYR A 133 6.46 -1.99 15.62
N THR A 134 6.92 -0.74 15.62
CA THR A 134 6.06 0.42 15.84
C THR A 134 6.24 1.38 14.69
N ALA A 135 5.13 1.77 14.05
CA ALA A 135 5.12 2.73 12.96
C ALA A 135 4.34 3.99 13.34
N GLU A 136 4.95 5.15 13.13
CA GLU A 136 4.31 6.46 13.32
C GLU A 136 4.34 7.22 12.00
N THR A 137 3.18 7.68 11.54
CA THR A 137 3.08 8.36 10.25
C THR A 137 2.35 9.69 10.40
N PHE A 138 2.96 10.74 9.85
CA PHE A 138 2.34 12.03 9.57
C PHE A 138 2.02 12.11 8.08
N SER A 139 0.85 12.63 7.71
CA SER A 139 0.47 12.89 6.32
C SER A 139 -0.13 14.27 6.15
N PHE A 140 0.15 14.87 5.02
CA PHE A 140 -0.43 16.14 4.58
C PHE A 140 -0.82 16.02 3.11
N GLY A 141 -1.99 16.54 2.75
CA GLY A 141 -2.44 16.59 1.38
C GLY A 141 -3.16 17.88 1.07
N VAL A 142 -3.17 18.23 -0.20
CA VAL A 142 -3.94 19.34 -0.74
C VAL A 142 -4.50 18.94 -2.10
N SER A 143 -5.76 19.25 -2.35
CA SER A 143 -6.37 19.13 -3.66
C SER A 143 -7.11 20.41 -4.03
N GLN A 144 -7.17 20.68 -5.32
CA GLN A 144 -7.84 21.84 -5.87
C GLN A 144 -8.61 21.47 -7.13
N ASP A 145 -9.87 21.91 -7.18
CA ASP A 145 -10.69 21.85 -8.38
C ASP A 145 -10.47 23.11 -9.22
N ILE A 146 -10.20 22.92 -10.51
CA ILE A 146 -9.91 23.96 -11.50
C ILE A 146 -10.74 23.76 -12.77
N PHE A 147 -10.76 24.73 -13.65
CA PHE A 147 -11.47 24.69 -14.95
C PHE A 147 -12.97 24.35 -14.83
N GLY A 148 -13.66 25.01 -13.86
CA GLY A 148 -15.09 24.77 -13.65
C GLY A 148 -15.39 23.37 -13.08
N ASP A 149 -14.51 22.90 -12.20
CA ASP A 149 -14.57 21.60 -11.51
C ASP A 149 -14.44 20.36 -12.45
N LEU A 150 -13.94 20.61 -13.67
CA LEU A 150 -13.65 19.52 -14.62
C LEU A 150 -12.32 18.84 -14.34
N THR A 151 -11.42 19.51 -13.61
CA THR A 151 -10.08 19.01 -13.31
C THR A 151 -9.80 19.17 -11.82
N THR A 152 -9.37 18.08 -11.17
CA THR A 152 -8.86 18.12 -9.79
C THR A 152 -7.36 17.78 -9.82
N VAL A 153 -6.55 18.65 -9.25
CA VAL A 153 -5.12 18.39 -8.99
C VAL A 153 -4.94 18.14 -7.52
N SER A 154 -4.18 17.11 -7.18
CA SER A 154 -3.88 16.74 -5.80
C SER A 154 -2.39 16.52 -5.57
N LEU A 155 -1.92 16.91 -4.40
CA LEU A 155 -0.57 16.69 -3.90
C LEU A 155 -0.67 16.07 -2.52
N GLY A 156 0.18 15.08 -2.25
CA GLY A 156 0.28 14.45 -0.96
C GLY A 156 1.73 14.30 -0.54
N TYR A 157 1.96 14.41 0.75
CA TYR A 157 3.23 14.10 1.41
C TYR A 157 2.94 13.24 2.63
N SER A 158 3.78 12.23 2.87
CA SER A 158 3.73 11.40 4.06
C SER A 158 5.14 11.17 4.59
N LEU A 159 5.29 11.23 5.91
CA LEU A 159 6.53 10.92 6.63
C LEU A 159 6.22 9.83 7.66
N GLY A 160 6.88 8.69 7.53
CA GLY A 160 6.85 7.58 8.47
C GLY A 160 8.17 7.49 9.24
N ASN A 161 8.08 7.25 10.55
CA ASN A 161 9.22 6.93 11.40
C ASN A 161 8.88 5.65 12.14
N ASP A 162 9.57 4.59 11.80
CA ASP A 162 9.29 3.26 12.32
C ASP A 162 10.44 2.79 13.20
N THR A 163 10.11 2.06 14.26
CA THR A 163 11.08 1.41 15.14
C THR A 163 10.96 -0.09 14.97
N VAL A 164 12.09 -0.75 14.72
CA VAL A 164 12.20 -2.20 14.56
C VAL A 164 12.92 -2.79 15.74
N SER A 165 12.35 -3.77 16.39
CA SER A 165 12.97 -4.56 17.44
C SER A 165 12.94 -6.05 17.09
N ARG A 166 13.44 -6.92 17.97
CA ARG A 166 13.39 -8.36 17.77
C ARG A 166 13.04 -9.06 19.07
N ARG A 167 11.99 -9.87 19.05
CA ARG A 167 11.57 -10.64 20.21
C ARG A 167 12.69 -11.54 20.72
N GLY A 168 12.96 -11.48 22.03
CA GLY A 168 14.03 -12.25 22.67
C GLY A 168 15.43 -11.67 22.53
N ASP A 169 15.60 -10.51 21.90
CA ASP A 169 16.86 -9.79 21.79
C ASP A 169 16.69 -8.33 22.21
N ALA A 170 16.91 -8.06 23.49
CA ALA A 170 16.73 -6.72 24.06
C ALA A 170 17.80 -5.70 23.61
N ILE A 171 18.83 -6.14 22.89
CA ILE A 171 19.91 -5.29 22.39
C ILE A 171 19.64 -4.84 20.96
N PHE A 172 18.93 -5.66 20.18
CA PHE A 172 18.59 -5.31 18.80
C PHE A 172 17.53 -4.21 18.77
N GLY A 173 17.83 -3.14 18.10
CA GLY A 173 16.93 -2.05 17.77
C GLY A 173 17.47 -1.24 16.62
N ASP A 174 16.59 -0.91 15.65
CA ASP A 174 16.93 -0.10 14.48
C ASP A 174 15.71 0.72 14.09
N THR A 175 15.83 1.58 13.08
CA THR A 175 14.76 2.49 12.65
C THR A 175 14.63 2.48 11.13
N VAL A 176 13.43 2.87 10.67
CA VAL A 176 13.14 3.14 9.26
C VAL A 176 12.50 4.52 9.14
N GLU A 177 13.04 5.36 8.27
CA GLU A 177 12.39 6.58 7.82
C GLU A 177 11.83 6.35 6.42
N ARG A 178 10.56 6.73 6.23
CA ARG A 178 9.86 6.63 4.95
C ARG A 178 9.30 7.99 4.55
N GLN A 179 9.64 8.46 3.36
CA GLN A 179 9.06 9.67 2.78
C GLN A 179 8.32 9.31 1.50
N GLN A 180 7.08 9.77 1.38
CA GLN A 180 6.24 9.51 0.22
C GLN A 180 5.69 10.82 -0.34
N TYR A 181 5.79 10.98 -1.65
CA TYR A 181 5.24 12.09 -2.41
C TYR A 181 4.25 11.56 -3.42
N ARG A 182 3.08 12.19 -3.52
CA ARG A 182 2.03 11.84 -4.49
C ARG A 182 1.61 13.05 -5.29
N LEU A 183 1.44 12.86 -6.59
CA LEU A 183 0.80 13.80 -7.49
C LEU A 183 -0.38 13.10 -8.14
N GLY A 184 -1.55 13.71 -8.13
CA GLY A 184 -2.76 13.21 -8.77
C GLY A 184 -3.39 14.24 -9.69
N LEU A 185 -3.95 13.78 -10.79
CA LEU A 185 -4.77 14.53 -11.70
C LEU A 185 -6.04 13.73 -11.99
N SER A 186 -7.19 14.32 -11.78
CA SER A 186 -8.49 13.78 -12.21
C SER A 186 -9.11 14.73 -13.22
N GLN A 187 -9.59 14.22 -14.36
CA GLN A 187 -10.16 15.01 -15.43
C GLN A 187 -11.46 14.40 -15.92
N ILE A 188 -12.53 15.16 -15.87
CA ILE A 188 -13.79 14.85 -16.55
C ILE A 188 -13.59 15.13 -18.04
N LEU A 189 -13.43 14.07 -18.85
CA LEU A 189 -13.24 14.19 -20.30
C LEU A 189 -14.56 14.35 -21.05
N THR A 190 -15.57 13.64 -20.61
CA THR A 190 -16.95 13.75 -21.11
C THR A 190 -17.93 13.52 -19.96
N LYS A 191 -19.23 13.71 -20.20
CA LYS A 191 -20.27 13.39 -19.19
C LYS A 191 -20.26 11.93 -18.69
N ASN A 192 -19.60 11.03 -19.41
CA ASN A 192 -19.57 9.60 -19.11
C ASN A 192 -18.14 9.08 -18.85
N LEU A 193 -17.09 9.87 -19.08
CA LEU A 193 -15.71 9.41 -18.99
C LEU A 193 -14.89 10.29 -18.07
N LEU A 194 -14.35 9.67 -17.02
CA LEU A 194 -13.41 10.25 -16.08
C LEU A 194 -12.04 9.61 -16.29
N LEU A 195 -11.01 10.44 -16.41
CA LEU A 195 -9.59 10.07 -16.46
C LEU A 195 -8.94 10.40 -15.12
N GLY A 196 -8.14 9.50 -14.59
CA GLY A 196 -7.26 9.73 -13.45
C GLY A 196 -5.81 9.39 -13.83
N LEU A 197 -4.89 10.26 -13.46
CA LEU A 197 -3.45 10.02 -13.52
C LEU A 197 -2.89 10.16 -12.11
N SER A 198 -1.98 9.31 -11.72
CA SER A 198 -1.24 9.47 -10.47
C SER A 198 0.21 9.08 -10.64
N PHE A 199 1.07 9.81 -9.96
CA PHE A 199 2.48 9.52 -9.82
C PHE A 199 2.83 9.52 -8.32
N GLU A 200 3.64 8.56 -7.92
CA GLU A 200 4.06 8.36 -6.54
C GLU A 200 5.56 8.07 -6.52
N THR A 201 6.29 8.71 -5.61
CA THR A 201 7.67 8.33 -5.29
C THR A 201 7.80 8.11 -3.79
N ILE A 202 8.51 7.06 -3.41
CA ILE A 202 8.75 6.66 -2.02
C ILE A 202 10.25 6.51 -1.82
N THR A 203 10.76 7.03 -0.71
CA THR A 203 12.15 6.82 -0.28
C THR A 203 12.10 6.21 1.11
N ASP A 204 12.68 5.03 1.25
CA ASP A 204 12.88 4.33 2.52
C ASP A 204 14.36 4.35 2.89
N GLU A 205 14.68 4.65 4.16
CA GLU A 205 16.04 4.65 4.71
C GLU A 205 16.03 4.01 6.09
N GLY A 206 16.96 3.08 6.35
CA GLY A 206 17.08 2.42 7.64
C GLY A 206 17.18 0.90 7.54
N PHE A 207 16.57 0.18 8.46
CA PHE A 207 16.55 -1.27 8.52
C PHE A 207 15.37 -1.81 7.71
N LEU A 208 15.61 -2.18 6.44
CA LEU A 208 14.55 -2.54 5.49
C LEU A 208 14.31 -4.05 5.38
N ASN A 209 15.05 -4.89 6.09
CA ASN A 209 14.83 -6.33 6.11
C ASN A 209 14.07 -6.80 7.35
N ASN A 210 13.50 -8.01 7.27
CA ASN A 210 12.90 -8.65 8.42
C ASN A 210 13.99 -9.25 9.33
N PRO A 211 14.01 -8.97 10.65
CA PRO A 211 15.08 -9.44 11.56
C PRO A 211 15.10 -10.96 11.77
N TYR A 212 14.09 -11.69 11.34
CA TYR A 212 13.94 -13.14 11.52
C TYR A 212 14.26 -13.95 10.28
N ARG A 213 14.27 -13.34 9.08
CA ARG A 213 14.46 -14.05 7.82
C ARG A 213 15.90 -14.45 7.57
N GLN A 214 16.06 -15.52 6.80
CA GLN A 214 17.35 -16.13 6.47
C GLN A 214 17.40 -16.48 4.98
N VAL A 215 18.59 -16.34 4.39
CA VAL A 215 18.92 -16.87 3.07
C VAL A 215 19.45 -18.29 3.19
N ARG A 216 19.25 -19.07 2.14
CA ARG A 216 19.76 -20.42 1.97
C ARG A 216 20.97 -20.42 1.02
N TYR A 217 22.05 -21.08 1.39
CA TYR A 217 23.23 -21.25 0.54
C TYR A 217 23.69 -22.70 0.48
N ARG A 218 24.38 -23.09 -0.61
CA ARG A 218 24.93 -24.42 -0.78
C ARG A 218 26.05 -24.69 0.24
N ASP A 219 25.94 -25.81 0.94
CA ASP A 219 26.91 -26.26 1.94
C ASP A 219 27.02 -27.77 1.85
N THR A 220 28.12 -28.24 1.22
CA THR A 220 28.40 -29.66 1.03
C THR A 220 28.86 -30.38 2.31
N THR A 221 29.08 -29.63 3.40
CA THR A 221 29.45 -30.20 4.70
C THR A 221 28.23 -30.66 5.51
N THR A 222 27.04 -30.23 5.13
CA THR A 222 25.78 -30.60 5.77
C THR A 222 25.11 -31.77 5.03
N PRO A 223 24.40 -32.67 5.72
CA PRO A 223 23.71 -33.80 5.08
C PRO A 223 22.64 -33.38 4.08
N GLN A 224 21.98 -32.24 4.30
CA GLN A 224 20.96 -31.67 3.40
C GLN A 224 21.56 -30.92 2.20
N GLY A 225 22.87 -30.67 2.18
CA GLY A 225 23.56 -29.96 1.08
C GLY A 225 23.41 -28.45 1.06
N TYR A 226 22.84 -27.86 2.13
CA TYR A 226 22.67 -26.38 2.28
C TYR A 226 22.68 -25.99 3.76
N SER A 227 22.90 -24.71 4.00
CA SER A 227 22.81 -24.06 5.32
C SER A 227 22.14 -22.70 5.22
N TYR A 228 21.93 -22.03 6.35
CA TYR A 228 21.25 -20.76 6.43
C TYR A 228 22.15 -19.68 7.04
N GLU A 229 21.95 -18.43 6.61
CA GLU A 229 22.50 -17.23 7.25
C GLU A 229 21.47 -16.08 7.16
N ARG A 230 21.69 -15.02 7.94
CA ARG A 230 20.75 -13.88 7.98
C ARG A 230 20.69 -13.16 6.64
N GLU A 231 19.51 -12.66 6.29
CA GLU A 231 19.33 -11.73 5.19
C GLU A 231 20.02 -10.39 5.48
N ILE A 232 20.56 -9.79 4.44
CA ILE A 232 21.16 -8.45 4.48
C ILE A 232 20.67 -7.68 3.27
N TYR A 233 19.92 -6.60 3.52
CA TYR A 233 19.39 -5.70 2.47
C TYR A 233 20.16 -4.40 2.39
N PRO A 234 20.12 -3.68 1.25
CA PRO A 234 20.49 -2.29 1.22
C PRO A 234 19.66 -1.49 2.23
N ARG A 235 20.28 -0.49 2.86
CA ARG A 235 19.60 0.36 3.86
C ARG A 235 18.81 1.51 3.23
N THR A 236 18.74 1.57 1.91
CA THR A 236 17.99 2.58 1.17
C THR A 236 17.22 1.92 0.03
N ARG A 237 16.01 2.40 -0.22
CA ARG A 237 15.19 2.04 -1.36
C ARG A 237 14.47 3.29 -1.86
N SER A 238 14.55 3.58 -3.14
CA SER A 238 13.70 4.58 -3.77
C SER A 238 12.85 3.89 -4.82
N SER A 239 11.56 4.19 -4.84
CA SER A 239 10.61 3.58 -5.75
C SER A 239 9.68 4.62 -6.36
N ASP A 240 9.37 4.42 -7.64
CA ASP A 240 8.46 5.24 -8.42
C ASP A 240 7.30 4.40 -8.96
N ALA A 241 6.10 4.97 -8.95
CA ALA A 241 4.95 4.35 -9.55
C ALA A 241 4.07 5.35 -10.29
N GLY A 242 3.63 4.97 -11.48
CA GLY A 242 2.67 5.72 -12.28
C GLY A 242 1.39 4.90 -12.50
N ALA A 243 0.21 5.51 -12.42
CA ALA A 243 -1.04 4.84 -12.72
C ALA A 243 -1.96 5.69 -13.61
N LEU A 244 -2.59 5.03 -14.56
CA LEU A 244 -3.66 5.53 -15.42
C LEU A 244 -4.95 4.83 -15.02
N ARG A 245 -5.99 5.62 -14.72
CA ARG A 245 -7.33 5.13 -14.37
C ARG A 245 -8.37 5.69 -15.33
N LEU A 246 -9.28 4.85 -15.78
CA LEU A 246 -10.44 5.26 -16.57
C LEU A 246 -11.70 4.76 -15.89
N ARG A 247 -12.71 5.62 -15.80
CA ARG A 247 -14.06 5.24 -15.36
C ARG A 247 -15.06 5.68 -16.43
N TYR A 248 -15.81 4.72 -16.97
CA TYR A 248 -16.81 4.96 -18.00
C TYR A 248 -18.19 4.58 -17.52
N TYR A 249 -19.12 5.54 -17.55
CA TYR A 249 -20.52 5.34 -17.16
C TYR A 249 -21.34 4.87 -18.34
N LEU A 250 -21.98 3.73 -18.17
CA LEU A 250 -22.78 3.06 -19.17
C LEU A 250 -24.24 3.57 -19.15
N PRO A 251 -24.98 3.50 -20.29
CA PRO A 251 -26.35 4.01 -20.37
C PRO A 251 -27.34 3.38 -19.38
N TRP A 252 -27.09 2.15 -18.94
CA TRP A 252 -27.92 1.40 -18.00
C TRP A 252 -27.49 1.54 -16.53
N ARG A 253 -26.92 2.70 -16.19
CA ARG A 253 -26.54 3.09 -14.82
C ARG A 253 -25.37 2.28 -14.22
N ALA A 254 -24.67 1.49 -15.00
CA ALA A 254 -23.46 0.79 -14.55
C ALA A 254 -22.20 1.60 -14.85
N ALA A 255 -21.07 1.21 -14.26
CA ALA A 255 -19.76 1.79 -14.51
C ALA A 255 -18.72 0.70 -14.78
N LEU A 256 -17.91 0.92 -15.81
CA LEU A 256 -16.65 0.21 -16.03
C LEU A 256 -15.51 1.05 -15.43
N HIS A 257 -14.58 0.39 -14.78
CA HIS A 257 -13.35 1.03 -14.34
C HIS A 257 -12.15 0.16 -14.70
N THR A 258 -11.10 0.80 -15.17
CA THR A 258 -9.83 0.15 -15.47
C THR A 258 -8.70 0.91 -14.83
N GLU A 259 -7.66 0.19 -14.41
CA GLU A 259 -6.40 0.76 -13.96
C GLU A 259 -5.25 0.02 -14.62
N PHE A 260 -4.26 0.78 -15.05
CA PHE A 260 -2.94 0.27 -15.39
C PHE A 260 -1.93 1.01 -14.54
N ARG A 261 -1.08 0.27 -13.81
CA ARG A 261 -0.04 0.83 -12.93
C ARG A 261 1.28 0.14 -13.23
N GLN A 262 2.32 0.97 -13.34
CA GLN A 262 3.71 0.55 -13.43
C GLN A 262 4.46 0.99 -12.18
N TYR A 263 5.40 0.16 -11.76
CA TYR A 263 6.27 0.39 -10.62
C TYR A 263 7.71 0.01 -10.97
N ALA A 264 8.68 0.77 -10.47
CA ALA A 264 10.09 0.44 -10.52
C ALA A 264 10.81 0.96 -9.27
N ASP A 265 11.89 0.29 -8.85
CA ASP A 265 12.68 0.72 -7.71
C ASP A 265 14.19 0.51 -7.90
N THR A 266 14.96 1.00 -6.93
CA THR A 266 16.43 0.90 -6.91
C THR A 266 16.96 -0.49 -6.52
N TRP A 267 16.09 -1.44 -6.22
CA TRP A 267 16.43 -2.85 -6.04
C TRP A 267 16.24 -3.68 -7.31
N ASP A 268 15.98 -3.01 -8.45
CA ASP A 268 15.72 -3.56 -9.79
C ASP A 268 14.38 -4.31 -9.93
N ILE A 269 13.47 -4.12 -8.96
CA ILE A 269 12.11 -4.64 -9.10
C ILE A 269 11.32 -3.74 -10.04
N GLN A 270 10.73 -4.35 -11.06
CA GLN A 270 9.76 -3.75 -11.96
C GLN A 270 8.45 -4.52 -11.84
N ALA A 271 7.32 -3.82 -11.75
CA ALA A 271 6.03 -4.48 -11.64
C ALA A 271 4.96 -3.77 -12.46
N ASP A 272 4.08 -4.57 -13.05
CA ASP A 272 2.90 -4.14 -13.79
C ASP A 272 1.63 -4.63 -13.09
N THR A 273 0.63 -3.75 -13.02
CA THR A 273 -0.71 -4.09 -12.55
C THR A 273 -1.74 -3.69 -13.60
N PHE A 274 -2.62 -4.59 -13.94
CA PHE A 274 -3.82 -4.30 -14.72
C PHE A 274 -5.07 -4.68 -13.93
N GLU A 275 -6.06 -3.80 -13.91
CA GLU A 275 -7.35 -4.02 -13.24
C GLU A 275 -8.50 -3.64 -14.14
N LEU A 276 -9.52 -4.48 -14.17
CA LEU A 276 -10.81 -4.23 -14.85
C LEU A 276 -11.93 -4.55 -13.88
N GLY A 277 -12.83 -3.59 -13.67
CA GLY A 277 -13.98 -3.74 -12.80
C GLY A 277 -15.27 -3.25 -13.43
N TYR A 278 -16.37 -3.79 -12.93
CA TYR A 278 -17.74 -3.45 -13.31
C TYR A 278 -18.60 -3.28 -12.08
N THR A 279 -19.29 -2.16 -11.96
CA THR A 279 -20.20 -1.86 -10.85
C THR A 279 -21.58 -1.57 -11.38
N HIS A 280 -22.61 -2.21 -10.80
CA HIS A 280 -24.00 -2.07 -11.24
C HIS A 280 -24.94 -1.86 -10.05
N PRO A 281 -25.44 -0.64 -9.82
CA PRO A 281 -26.54 -0.39 -8.90
C PRO A 281 -27.86 -0.80 -9.53
N ILE A 282 -28.71 -1.54 -8.77
CA ILE A 282 -30.05 -1.94 -9.15
C ILE A 282 -31.09 -1.15 -8.34
N GLU A 283 -32.28 -0.94 -8.93
CA GLU A 283 -33.34 -0.15 -8.29
C GLU A 283 -33.84 -0.70 -6.94
N SER A 284 -33.67 -2.01 -6.71
CA SER A 284 -34.02 -2.67 -5.44
C SER A 284 -33.10 -2.27 -4.26
N GLY A 285 -32.07 -1.43 -4.49
CA GLY A 285 -31.07 -0.97 -3.51
C GLY A 285 -29.89 -1.89 -3.33
N TRP A 286 -29.73 -2.82 -4.25
CA TRP A 286 -28.52 -3.59 -4.36
C TRP A 286 -27.53 -2.89 -5.29
N THR A 287 -26.25 -2.99 -4.97
CA THR A 287 -25.16 -2.66 -5.87
C THR A 287 -24.23 -3.86 -5.92
N PHE A 288 -23.95 -4.35 -7.13
CA PHE A 288 -23.00 -5.45 -7.36
C PHE A 288 -21.73 -4.93 -7.99
N GLU A 289 -20.61 -5.55 -7.61
CA GLU A 289 -19.29 -5.29 -8.15
C GLU A 289 -18.64 -6.61 -8.56
N GLY A 290 -18.01 -6.61 -9.74
CA GLY A 290 -17.11 -7.66 -10.17
C GLY A 290 -15.80 -7.03 -10.63
N LYS A 291 -14.63 -7.62 -10.26
CA LYS A 291 -13.33 -7.10 -10.63
C LYS A 291 -12.35 -8.23 -10.85
N VAL A 292 -11.48 -8.05 -11.85
CA VAL A 292 -10.31 -8.88 -12.09
C VAL A 292 -9.06 -8.02 -12.05
N ARG A 293 -7.99 -8.53 -11.43
CA ARG A 293 -6.69 -7.89 -11.36
C ARG A 293 -5.61 -8.87 -11.71
N SER A 294 -4.67 -8.44 -12.54
CA SER A 294 -3.44 -9.15 -12.88
C SER A 294 -2.26 -8.32 -12.38
N TYR A 295 -1.32 -8.98 -11.75
CA TYR A 295 -0.08 -8.40 -11.25
C TYR A 295 1.09 -9.29 -11.65
N SER A 296 2.23 -8.70 -12.02
CA SER A 296 3.50 -9.39 -12.20
C SER A 296 4.65 -8.51 -11.77
N GLN A 297 5.71 -9.13 -11.25
CA GLN A 297 6.95 -8.44 -10.89
C GLN A 297 8.19 -9.26 -11.25
N THR A 298 9.30 -8.55 -11.47
CA THR A 298 10.66 -9.11 -11.49
C THR A 298 11.21 -9.19 -10.07
N LYS A 299 12.29 -9.95 -9.88
CA LYS A 299 12.98 -10.06 -8.58
C LYS A 299 13.93 -8.90 -8.33
N ALA A 300 14.26 -8.70 -7.05
CA ALA A 300 15.37 -7.84 -6.67
C ALA A 300 16.73 -8.40 -7.13
N ASP A 301 17.69 -7.53 -7.44
CA ASP A 301 19.03 -7.88 -7.93
C ASP A 301 19.84 -8.73 -6.93
N PHE A 302 19.57 -8.57 -5.63
CA PHE A 302 20.19 -9.31 -4.54
C PHE A 302 19.38 -10.52 -4.06
N TYR A 303 18.27 -10.85 -4.73
CA TYR A 303 17.45 -12.03 -4.42
C TYR A 303 18.01 -13.32 -5.04
N SER A 304 18.00 -14.42 -4.27
CA SER A 304 18.16 -15.78 -4.77
C SER A 304 17.50 -16.79 -3.85
N ASP A 305 16.80 -17.79 -4.42
CA ASP A 305 16.25 -18.91 -3.64
C ASP A 305 17.35 -19.79 -3.00
N LEU A 306 18.52 -19.93 -3.67
CA LEU A 306 19.66 -20.72 -3.19
C LEU A 306 20.98 -20.09 -3.67
N PHE A 307 21.73 -19.47 -2.76
CA PHE A 307 23.04 -18.92 -3.06
C PHE A 307 24.10 -20.00 -3.25
N ALA A 308 25.13 -19.72 -4.05
CA ALA A 308 26.19 -20.68 -4.34
C ALA A 308 27.09 -21.03 -3.12
N ARG A 309 27.21 -20.12 -2.15
CA ARG A 309 27.96 -20.23 -0.91
C ARG A 309 27.54 -19.18 0.10
N SER A 310 27.97 -19.32 1.36
CA SER A 310 27.86 -18.27 2.38
C SER A 310 28.55 -16.99 1.94
N GLN A 311 27.97 -15.83 2.31
CA GLN A 311 28.48 -14.49 2.00
C GLN A 311 28.82 -14.32 0.51
N PHE A 312 27.92 -14.81 -0.36
CA PHE A 312 28.13 -14.81 -1.81
C PHE A 312 28.25 -13.39 -2.37
N GLN A 313 27.51 -12.46 -1.81
CA GLN A 313 27.49 -11.03 -2.16
C GLN A 313 27.18 -10.18 -0.93
N ASN A 314 27.29 -8.86 -1.05
CA ASN A 314 27.11 -7.92 0.07
C ASN A 314 25.67 -7.89 0.61
N PHE A 315 24.69 -7.99 -0.28
CA PHE A 315 23.27 -8.02 0.05
C PHE A 315 22.70 -9.34 -0.45
N MET A 316 21.91 -9.99 0.38
CA MET A 316 21.36 -11.31 0.10
C MET A 316 19.95 -11.41 0.68
N ALA A 317 18.98 -11.80 -0.12
CA ALA A 317 17.60 -12.01 0.28
C ALA A 317 17.04 -13.32 -0.29
N ARG A 318 16.17 -13.97 0.47
CA ARG A 318 15.31 -15.07 0.02
C ARG A 318 13.84 -14.80 0.32
N ASP A 319 13.48 -13.54 0.59
CA ASP A 319 12.09 -13.16 0.78
C ASP A 319 11.30 -13.40 -0.51
N LYS A 320 10.21 -14.19 -0.42
CA LYS A 320 9.34 -14.47 -1.57
C LYS A 320 8.75 -13.21 -2.20
N GLU A 321 8.59 -12.14 -1.41
CA GLU A 321 8.07 -10.85 -1.88
C GLU A 321 9.08 -10.08 -2.75
N LEU A 322 10.36 -10.45 -2.68
CA LEU A 322 11.44 -9.92 -3.53
C LEU A 322 11.75 -10.81 -4.73
N SER A 323 11.03 -11.92 -4.92
CA SER A 323 11.19 -12.87 -6.03
C SER A 323 10.41 -12.45 -7.27
N THR A 324 10.62 -13.17 -8.37
CA THR A 324 9.78 -13.07 -9.56
C THR A 324 8.50 -13.86 -9.34
N PHE A 325 7.35 -13.19 -9.44
CA PHE A 325 6.05 -13.85 -9.33
C PHE A 325 4.95 -13.07 -10.06
N SER A 326 3.85 -13.77 -10.30
CA SER A 326 2.60 -13.17 -10.76
C SER A 326 1.44 -13.51 -9.84
N SER A 327 0.39 -12.69 -9.87
CA SER A 327 -0.86 -13.03 -9.19
C SER A 327 -2.08 -12.60 -9.99
N GLN A 328 -3.16 -13.39 -9.85
CA GLN A 328 -4.48 -13.08 -10.39
C GLN A 328 -5.46 -12.95 -9.24
N THR A 329 -6.30 -11.91 -9.26
CA THR A 329 -7.35 -11.72 -8.26
C THR A 329 -8.70 -11.60 -8.94
N ILE A 330 -9.68 -12.32 -8.42
CA ILE A 330 -11.09 -12.17 -8.78
C ILE A 330 -11.83 -11.64 -7.56
N ARG A 331 -12.49 -10.49 -7.70
CA ARG A 331 -13.34 -9.88 -6.66
C ARG A 331 -14.79 -9.97 -7.05
N LEU A 332 -15.63 -10.33 -6.07
CA LEU A 332 -17.07 -10.17 -6.13
C LEU A 332 -17.53 -9.37 -4.91
N GLY A 333 -18.36 -8.36 -5.13
CA GLY A 333 -18.90 -7.50 -4.11
C GLY A 333 -20.41 -7.31 -4.22
N GLY A 334 -21.05 -7.19 -3.07
CA GLY A 334 -22.47 -6.85 -2.97
C GLY A 334 -22.70 -5.82 -1.85
N SER A 335 -23.46 -4.79 -2.14
CA SER A 335 -23.90 -3.78 -1.19
C SER A 335 -25.43 -3.71 -1.17
N TYR A 336 -26.01 -3.59 0.01
CA TYR A 336 -27.45 -3.43 0.18
C TYR A 336 -27.78 -2.25 1.08
N ASP A 337 -28.69 -1.39 0.64
CA ASP A 337 -29.20 -0.27 1.42
C ASP A 337 -30.18 -0.76 2.50
N ILE A 338 -29.76 -0.80 3.76
CA ILE A 338 -30.58 -1.22 4.91
C ILE A 338 -31.43 -0.09 5.48
N VAL A 339 -30.99 1.16 5.37
CA VAL A 339 -31.75 2.37 5.73
C VAL A 339 -31.90 3.24 4.49
N ARG A 340 -33.16 3.43 4.07
CA ARG A 340 -33.56 4.29 2.97
C ARG A 340 -34.56 5.32 3.48
N GLY A 341 -34.24 6.60 3.34
CA GLY A 341 -35.15 7.65 3.77
C GLY A 341 -35.12 7.98 5.26
N GLY A 342 -34.06 7.57 5.95
CA GLY A 342 -33.73 7.95 7.33
C GLY A 342 -34.38 7.07 8.41
N TRP A 343 -33.70 6.94 9.54
CA TRP A 343 -34.19 6.33 10.77
C TRP A 343 -33.54 7.04 11.96
N LYS A 344 -34.34 7.83 12.70
CA LYS A 344 -33.86 8.70 13.79
C LYS A 344 -32.78 9.68 13.26
N PHE A 345 -31.54 9.54 13.73
CA PHE A 345 -30.38 10.35 13.33
C PHE A 345 -29.57 9.75 12.17
N VAL A 346 -29.93 8.53 11.71
CA VAL A 346 -29.27 7.86 10.57
C VAL A 346 -30.01 8.23 9.28
N GLU A 347 -29.32 8.85 8.35
CA GLU A 347 -29.88 9.25 7.04
C GLU A 347 -29.89 8.10 6.05
N ARG A 348 -28.80 7.32 6.04
CA ARG A 348 -28.58 6.17 5.16
C ARG A 348 -27.80 5.10 5.87
N GLY A 349 -28.03 3.84 5.55
CA GLY A 349 -27.24 2.71 6.04
C GLY A 349 -27.05 1.66 4.97
N THR A 350 -25.85 1.07 4.88
CA THR A 350 -25.53 -0.02 3.95
C THR A 350 -24.84 -1.18 4.66
N VAL A 351 -25.11 -2.39 4.17
CA VAL A 351 -24.29 -3.59 4.47
C VAL A 351 -23.56 -3.99 3.21
N ASN A 352 -22.28 -4.26 3.33
CA ASN A 352 -21.40 -4.57 2.21
C ASN A 352 -20.68 -5.89 2.49
N VAL A 353 -20.59 -6.75 1.48
CA VAL A 353 -19.81 -7.99 1.51
C VAL A 353 -18.92 -8.02 0.29
N ILE A 354 -17.63 -8.25 0.50
CA ILE A 354 -16.62 -8.37 -0.56
C ILE A 354 -15.87 -9.67 -0.34
N VAL A 355 -15.67 -10.41 -1.42
CA VAL A 355 -14.86 -11.63 -1.45
C VAL A 355 -13.84 -11.50 -2.56
N ASP A 356 -12.56 -11.68 -2.21
CA ASP A 356 -11.47 -11.82 -3.17
C ASP A 356 -10.93 -13.24 -3.13
N HIS A 357 -10.71 -13.81 -4.31
CA HIS A 357 -9.93 -15.02 -4.51
C HIS A 357 -8.65 -14.64 -5.25
N MET A 358 -7.49 -14.96 -4.67
CA MET A 358 -6.17 -14.57 -5.15
C MET A 358 -5.35 -15.83 -5.43
N MET A 359 -4.72 -15.92 -6.58
CA MET A 359 -3.85 -17.02 -7.00
C MET A 359 -2.44 -16.45 -7.20
N PHE A 360 -1.44 -17.09 -6.62
CA PHE A 360 -0.03 -16.66 -6.67
C PHE A 360 0.83 -17.77 -7.29
N ASP A 361 1.62 -17.40 -8.31
CA ASP A 361 2.55 -18.27 -9.01
C ASP A 361 3.96 -17.65 -8.98
N TYR A 362 4.89 -18.37 -8.34
CA TYR A 362 6.30 -17.96 -8.22
C TYR A 362 7.15 -18.61 -9.30
N GLU A 363 8.05 -17.85 -9.91
CA GLU A 363 8.91 -18.33 -10.98
C GLU A 363 10.31 -18.75 -10.49
N ASP A 364 10.74 -18.24 -9.34
CA ASP A 364 12.08 -18.47 -8.82
C ASP A 364 12.15 -18.65 -7.29
N PHE A 365 11.01 -18.73 -6.59
CA PHE A 365 10.92 -19.13 -5.18
C PHE A 365 10.39 -20.57 -5.07
N ARG A 366 11.06 -21.40 -4.25
CA ARG A 366 10.80 -22.85 -4.17
C ARG A 366 10.19 -23.28 -2.86
N ASP A 367 9.35 -24.31 -2.94
CA ASP A 367 8.73 -24.97 -1.80
C ASP A 367 9.69 -25.96 -1.14
N LEU A 368 10.15 -25.62 0.05
CA LEU A 368 11.11 -26.42 0.82
C LEU A 368 10.48 -27.47 1.75
N ARG A 369 9.17 -27.65 1.73
CA ARG A 369 8.48 -28.63 2.60
C ARG A 369 8.72 -30.07 2.19
N GLY A 370 9.16 -30.33 0.94
CA GLY A 370 9.53 -31.65 0.44
C GLY A 370 10.85 -32.12 1.05
N THR A 371 10.93 -33.41 1.37
CA THR A 371 12.15 -34.04 1.91
C THR A 371 12.89 -34.90 0.86
N GLY A 372 14.22 -34.96 0.94
CA GLY A 372 15.04 -35.80 0.04
C GLY A 372 15.17 -35.24 -1.38
N ILE A 373 14.84 -33.97 -1.61
CA ILE A 373 14.96 -33.30 -2.91
C ILE A 373 16.35 -32.64 -2.96
N VAL A 374 16.98 -32.68 -4.13
CA VAL A 374 18.26 -32.01 -4.36
C VAL A 374 18.09 -30.51 -4.23
N PRO A 375 18.90 -29.79 -3.43
CA PRO A 375 18.76 -28.34 -3.25
C PRO A 375 18.81 -27.57 -4.56
N GLY A 376 17.78 -26.75 -4.81
CA GLY A 376 17.58 -26.00 -6.04
C GLY A 376 16.76 -26.72 -7.12
N SER A 377 16.27 -27.97 -6.82
CA SER A 377 15.36 -28.72 -7.69
C SER A 377 13.98 -28.92 -7.08
N GLU A 378 13.71 -28.26 -5.96
CA GLU A 378 12.39 -28.29 -5.32
C GLU A 378 11.35 -27.64 -6.26
N PRO A 379 10.06 -28.04 -6.17
CA PRO A 379 9.01 -27.45 -6.99
C PRO A 379 8.89 -25.94 -6.71
N LEU A 380 8.47 -25.18 -7.71
CA LEU A 380 8.13 -23.78 -7.54
C LEU A 380 6.94 -23.64 -6.59
N TYR A 381 6.95 -22.58 -5.79
CA TYR A 381 5.90 -22.33 -4.83
C TYR A 381 4.69 -21.68 -5.50
N THR A 382 3.52 -22.17 -5.17
CA THR A 382 2.24 -21.58 -5.56
C THR A 382 1.28 -21.64 -4.37
N PHE A 383 0.36 -20.71 -4.27
CA PHE A 383 -0.72 -20.78 -3.29
C PHE A 383 -1.90 -19.90 -3.69
N ASP A 384 -3.06 -20.23 -3.12
CA ASP A 384 -4.27 -19.42 -3.20
C ASP A 384 -4.52 -18.73 -1.87
N ALA A 385 -5.19 -17.57 -1.92
CA ALA A 385 -5.68 -16.86 -0.75
C ALA A 385 -7.08 -16.35 -0.96
N ASN A 386 -7.86 -16.30 0.13
CA ASN A 386 -9.20 -15.73 0.14
C ASN A 386 -9.25 -14.56 1.11
N VAL A 387 -9.89 -13.47 0.69
CA VAL A 387 -10.19 -12.33 1.55
C VAL A 387 -11.70 -12.17 1.63
N VAL A 388 -12.24 -12.09 2.83
CA VAL A 388 -13.65 -11.78 3.07
C VAL A 388 -13.73 -10.51 3.90
N GLN A 389 -14.50 -9.55 3.43
CA GLN A 389 -14.77 -8.31 4.13
C GLN A 389 -16.27 -8.11 4.26
N VAL A 390 -16.72 -7.84 5.48
CA VAL A 390 -18.11 -7.47 5.76
C VAL A 390 -18.09 -6.15 6.51
N PHE A 391 -18.72 -5.13 5.96
CA PHE A 391 -18.80 -3.84 6.63
C PHE A 391 -20.17 -3.21 6.55
N VAL A 392 -20.50 -2.48 7.61
CA VAL A 392 -21.72 -1.72 7.74
C VAL A 392 -21.35 -0.24 7.84
N SER A 393 -22.00 0.57 7.03
CA SER A 393 -21.81 2.03 7.03
C SER A 393 -23.12 2.73 7.37
N PHE A 394 -23.04 3.72 8.24
CA PHE A 394 -24.14 4.61 8.59
C PHE A 394 -23.75 6.06 8.36
N TRP A 395 -24.60 6.80 7.66
CA TRP A 395 -24.49 8.26 7.45
C TRP A 395 -25.50 8.99 8.33
N PHE A 396 -25.07 10.13 8.93
CA PHE A 396 -25.86 10.84 9.94
C PHE A 396 -25.55 12.36 10.01
#